data_d4133be6f355321f5e6a1b5af8117a4d
#
_entry.id   d4133be6f355321f5e6a1b5af8117a4d
#
_cell.length_a   1.000
_cell.length_b   1.000
_cell.length_c   1.000
_cell.angle_alpha   90.00
_cell.angle_beta   90.00
_cell.angle_gamma   90.00
#
_symmetry.space_group_name_H-M   'P 1'
#
loop_
_entity.id
_entity.type
_entity.pdbx_description
1 polymer ?
#
loop_
_entity_poly.entity_id
_entity_poly.type
_entity_poly.pdbx_seq_one_letter_code
_entity_poly.pdbx_strand_id
1 'polypeptide(L)'
;MSGRRERTKAANRAAILAAALQVFAELGYGATSVRDIVRRTDLASGTFYNYFPDKDAVFRALVEATGDEARRRVRSARRSARTAEEFVESGYRAFFAFIVEDPARFAFMRSNLETIRDRFGDAVLPAGTEELAEDLRAAIAAGHLAPVDVEYCAHAMVAVGLELGARLAERTPPDVDGATEFATGLFLGALERHALTVR
;
A
#
# COMPACT_ATOMS: atom_id res chain seq x y z
N MET A 1 22.81 -25.07 -16.53
CA MET A 1 21.86 -24.52 -17.56
C MET A 1 20.50 -24.10 -16.97
N SER A 2 20.11 -24.55 -15.79
CA SER A 2 18.87 -24.18 -15.07
C SER A 2 18.78 -22.67 -14.77
N GLY A 3 19.82 -22.05 -14.23
CA GLY A 3 19.79 -20.67 -13.76
C GLY A 3 19.56 -19.59 -14.85
N ARG A 4 19.88 -19.82 -16.12
CA ARG A 4 19.60 -18.87 -17.22
C ARG A 4 18.11 -18.86 -17.59
N ARG A 5 17.48 -20.02 -17.64
CA ARG A 5 16.04 -20.16 -17.91
C ARG A 5 15.20 -19.52 -16.80
N GLU A 6 15.57 -19.75 -15.56
CA GLU A 6 14.91 -19.15 -14.38
C GLU A 6 15.02 -17.62 -14.41
N ARG A 7 16.20 -17.06 -14.71
CA ARG A 7 16.40 -15.61 -14.81
C ARG A 7 15.55 -15.00 -15.93
N THR A 8 15.51 -15.63 -17.12
CA THR A 8 14.67 -15.17 -18.23
C THR A 8 13.20 -15.22 -17.87
N LYS A 9 12.75 -16.29 -17.18
CA LYS A 9 11.38 -16.42 -16.71
C LYS A 9 11.01 -15.32 -15.72
N ALA A 10 11.87 -15.04 -14.75
CA ALA A 10 11.67 -13.96 -13.79
C ALA A 10 11.64 -12.58 -14.47
N ALA A 11 12.56 -12.32 -15.41
CA ALA A 11 12.63 -11.06 -16.14
C ALA A 11 11.38 -10.81 -17.00
N ASN A 12 10.89 -11.82 -17.73
CA ASN A 12 9.68 -11.70 -18.53
C ASN A 12 8.45 -11.46 -17.65
N ARG A 13 8.33 -12.17 -16.52
CA ARG A 13 7.24 -11.94 -15.57
C ARG A 13 7.26 -10.52 -15.00
N ALA A 14 8.44 -10.02 -14.65
CA ALA A 14 8.61 -8.65 -14.17
C ALA A 14 8.25 -7.62 -15.24
N ALA A 15 8.64 -7.83 -16.50
CA ALA A 15 8.28 -6.96 -17.61
C ALA A 15 6.76 -6.89 -17.83
N ILE A 16 6.05 -8.03 -17.77
CA ILE A 16 4.58 -8.07 -17.87
C ILE A 16 3.95 -7.29 -16.72
N LEU A 17 4.41 -7.48 -15.48
CA LEU A 17 3.87 -6.77 -14.33
C LEU A 17 4.13 -5.26 -14.42
N ALA A 18 5.32 -4.83 -14.84
CA ALA A 18 5.63 -3.41 -15.01
C ALA A 18 4.76 -2.75 -16.09
N ALA A 19 4.58 -3.41 -17.24
CA ALA A 19 3.69 -2.94 -18.31
C ALA A 19 2.23 -2.87 -17.84
N ALA A 20 1.76 -3.91 -17.16
CA ALA A 20 0.39 -4.00 -16.64
C ALA A 20 0.11 -2.89 -15.60
N LEU A 21 1.07 -2.62 -14.70
CA LEU A 21 0.97 -1.54 -13.73
C LEU A 21 0.69 -0.19 -14.40
N GLN A 22 1.45 0.16 -15.44
CA GLN A 22 1.27 1.41 -16.17
C GLN A 22 -0.09 1.47 -16.87
N VAL A 23 -0.48 0.38 -17.58
CA VAL A 23 -1.74 0.34 -18.32
C VAL A 23 -2.93 0.43 -17.38
N PHE A 24 -2.94 -0.30 -16.27
CA PHE A 24 -4.02 -0.22 -15.28
C PHE A 24 -4.07 1.11 -14.54
N ALA A 25 -2.94 1.76 -14.30
CA ALA A 25 -2.91 3.08 -13.69
C ALA A 25 -3.48 4.16 -14.63
N GLU A 26 -3.24 4.03 -15.94
CA GLU A 26 -3.69 5.00 -16.96
C GLU A 26 -5.14 4.78 -17.39
N LEU A 27 -5.52 3.53 -17.68
CA LEU A 27 -6.81 3.20 -18.31
C LEU A 27 -7.83 2.64 -17.32
N GLY A 28 -7.40 2.23 -16.14
CA GLY A 28 -8.20 1.45 -15.21
C GLY A 28 -8.38 0.00 -15.68
N TYR A 29 -8.87 -0.86 -14.77
CA TYR A 29 -9.07 -2.28 -15.03
C TYR A 29 -10.07 -2.54 -16.19
N GLY A 30 -11.20 -1.81 -16.19
CA GLY A 30 -12.30 -2.04 -17.15
C GLY A 30 -11.88 -1.87 -18.60
N ALA A 31 -11.16 -0.79 -18.91
CA ALA A 31 -10.74 -0.44 -20.27
C ALA A 31 -9.47 -1.18 -20.72
N THR A 32 -8.73 -1.83 -19.80
CA THR A 32 -7.49 -2.54 -20.13
C THR A 32 -7.76 -3.90 -20.77
N SER A 33 -7.03 -4.22 -21.83
CA SER A 33 -6.96 -5.56 -22.44
C SER A 33 -5.56 -6.17 -22.29
N VAL A 34 -5.45 -7.51 -22.42
CA VAL A 34 -4.13 -8.19 -22.47
C VAL A 34 -3.28 -7.64 -23.62
N ARG A 35 -3.89 -7.27 -24.74
CA ARG A 35 -3.20 -6.67 -25.88
C ARG A 35 -2.53 -5.34 -25.54
N ASP A 36 -3.16 -4.51 -24.72
CA ASP A 36 -2.61 -3.23 -24.29
C ASP A 36 -1.38 -3.43 -23.40
N ILE A 37 -1.44 -4.42 -22.52
CA ILE A 37 -0.30 -4.81 -21.66
C ILE A 37 0.87 -5.32 -22.53
N VAL A 38 0.61 -6.27 -23.44
CA VAL A 38 1.65 -6.87 -24.28
C VAL A 38 2.32 -5.85 -25.17
N ARG A 39 1.58 -4.89 -25.73
CA ARG A 39 2.11 -3.80 -26.56
C ARG A 39 3.15 -2.91 -25.86
N ARG A 40 3.18 -2.93 -24.53
CA ARG A 40 4.17 -2.20 -23.72
C ARG A 40 5.35 -3.07 -23.31
N THR A 41 5.42 -4.28 -23.83
CA THR A 41 6.54 -5.19 -23.63
C THR A 41 7.15 -5.57 -24.98
N ASP A 42 8.39 -6.04 -24.99
CA ASP A 42 9.02 -6.64 -26.16
C ASP A 42 8.65 -8.12 -26.35
N LEU A 43 7.58 -8.58 -25.68
CA LEU A 43 7.17 -9.97 -25.65
C LEU A 43 6.09 -10.25 -26.72
N ALA A 44 6.14 -11.44 -27.31
CA ALA A 44 5.05 -11.92 -28.15
C ALA A 44 3.80 -12.20 -27.27
N SER A 45 2.59 -12.00 -27.86
CA SER A 45 1.32 -12.20 -27.13
C SER A 45 1.21 -13.60 -26.52
N GLY A 46 1.69 -14.64 -27.19
CA GLY A 46 1.71 -16.01 -26.65
C GLY A 46 2.59 -16.16 -25.42
N THR A 47 3.62 -15.30 -25.26
CA THR A 47 4.48 -15.31 -24.09
C THR A 47 3.76 -14.86 -22.83
N PHE A 48 2.83 -13.90 -22.93
CA PHE A 48 2.02 -13.46 -21.80
C PHE A 48 1.29 -14.63 -21.13
N TYR A 49 0.62 -15.47 -21.94
CA TYR A 49 -0.18 -16.59 -21.44
C TYR A 49 0.64 -17.71 -20.78
N ASN A 50 1.96 -17.73 -20.97
CA ASN A 50 2.86 -18.61 -20.21
C ASN A 50 3.05 -18.19 -18.75
N TYR A 51 2.70 -16.94 -18.40
CA TYR A 51 2.87 -16.36 -17.07
C TYR A 51 1.54 -16.07 -16.36
N PHE A 52 0.57 -15.59 -17.11
CA PHE A 52 -0.74 -15.22 -16.60
C PHE A 52 -1.83 -15.72 -17.54
N PRO A 53 -2.82 -16.47 -17.05
CA PRO A 53 -3.90 -17.01 -17.89
C PRO A 53 -4.79 -15.91 -18.48
N ASP A 54 -4.91 -14.78 -17.81
CA ASP A 54 -5.78 -13.68 -18.21
C ASP A 54 -5.34 -12.35 -17.54
N LYS A 55 -6.08 -11.27 -17.79
CA LYS A 55 -5.83 -9.97 -17.17
C LYS A 55 -6.16 -9.95 -15.68
N ASP A 56 -7.06 -10.80 -15.23
CA ASP A 56 -7.45 -10.88 -13.82
C ASP A 56 -6.28 -11.40 -12.97
N ALA A 57 -5.57 -12.39 -13.47
CA ALA A 57 -4.42 -12.98 -12.79
C ALA A 57 -3.26 -11.98 -12.65
N VAL A 58 -2.97 -11.18 -13.69
CA VAL A 58 -1.93 -10.16 -13.59
C VAL A 58 -2.37 -8.98 -12.72
N PHE A 59 -3.64 -8.58 -12.78
CA PHE A 59 -4.20 -7.55 -11.92
C PHE A 59 -4.12 -7.95 -10.44
N ARG A 60 -4.55 -9.18 -10.11
CA ARG A 60 -4.46 -9.74 -8.76
C ARG A 60 -3.02 -9.74 -8.25
N ALA A 61 -2.07 -10.22 -9.06
CA ALA A 61 -0.66 -10.25 -8.68
C ALA A 61 -0.09 -8.86 -8.39
N LEU A 62 -0.55 -7.82 -9.12
CA LEU A 62 -0.16 -6.43 -8.86
C LEU A 62 -0.76 -5.89 -7.56
N VAL A 63 -2.04 -6.15 -7.32
CA VAL A 63 -2.73 -5.72 -6.10
C VAL A 63 -2.05 -6.32 -4.87
N GLU A 64 -1.83 -7.64 -4.88
CA GLU A 64 -1.15 -8.37 -3.80
C GLU A 64 0.27 -7.84 -3.59
N ALA A 65 1.09 -7.76 -4.65
CA ALA A 65 2.47 -7.30 -4.54
C ALA A 65 2.59 -5.84 -4.03
N THR A 66 1.67 -4.97 -4.46
CA THR A 66 1.66 -3.56 -4.04
C THR A 66 1.23 -3.42 -2.58
N GLY A 67 0.16 -4.11 -2.19
CA GLY A 67 -0.31 -4.12 -0.81
C GLY A 67 0.72 -4.72 0.16
N ASP A 68 1.33 -5.85 -0.21
CA ASP A 68 2.37 -6.51 0.59
C ASP A 68 3.60 -5.61 0.79
N GLU A 69 4.03 -4.90 -0.25
CA GLU A 69 5.17 -3.99 -0.15
C GLU A 69 4.88 -2.83 0.79
N ALA A 70 3.73 -2.18 0.63
CA ALA A 70 3.32 -1.08 1.50
C ALA A 70 3.23 -1.53 2.97
N ARG A 71 2.53 -2.65 3.24
CA ARG A 71 2.40 -3.22 4.58
C ARG A 71 3.76 -3.57 5.19
N ARG A 72 4.62 -4.25 4.42
CA ARG A 72 5.97 -4.63 4.87
C ARG A 72 6.81 -3.44 5.31
N ARG A 73 6.81 -2.34 4.53
CA ARG A 73 7.54 -1.10 4.85
C ARG A 73 7.02 -0.44 6.12
N VAL A 74 5.72 -0.26 6.19
CA VAL A 74 5.06 0.38 7.33
C VAL A 74 5.26 -0.42 8.61
N ARG A 75 5.02 -1.74 8.57
CA ARG A 75 5.23 -2.62 9.73
C ARG A 75 6.69 -2.67 10.17
N SER A 76 7.63 -2.70 9.22
CA SER A 76 9.07 -2.66 9.54
C SER A 76 9.45 -1.36 10.25
N ALA A 77 8.92 -0.22 9.81
CA ALA A 77 9.19 1.07 10.44
C ALA A 77 8.67 1.15 11.88
N ARG A 78 7.48 0.61 12.15
CA ARG A 78 6.86 0.62 13.49
C ARG A 78 7.54 -0.30 14.50
N ARG A 79 8.24 -1.35 14.07
CA ARG A 79 8.84 -2.37 14.97
C ARG A 79 9.84 -1.80 15.96
N SER A 80 10.51 -0.71 15.65
CA SER A 80 11.49 -0.05 16.51
C SER A 80 10.89 1.02 17.43
N ALA A 81 9.62 1.37 17.25
CA ALA A 81 8.94 2.40 18.01
C ALA A 81 8.78 2.00 19.49
N ARG A 82 9.08 2.93 20.38
CA ARG A 82 8.96 2.78 21.84
C ARG A 82 8.00 3.77 22.47
N THR A 83 7.56 4.75 21.69
CA THR A 83 6.60 5.76 22.09
C THR A 83 5.43 5.81 21.11
N ALA A 84 4.30 6.41 21.52
CA ALA A 84 3.16 6.65 20.64
C ALA A 84 3.56 7.52 19.44
N GLU A 85 4.39 8.53 19.67
CA GLU A 85 4.88 9.44 18.64
C GLU A 85 5.71 8.69 17.58
N GLU A 86 6.73 7.94 18.02
CA GLU A 86 7.55 7.14 17.11
C GLU A 86 6.72 6.12 16.32
N PHE A 87 5.70 5.51 16.94
CA PHE A 87 4.83 4.56 16.28
C PHE A 87 4.01 5.21 15.15
N VAL A 88 3.38 6.34 15.42
CA VAL A 88 2.53 7.05 14.46
C VAL A 88 3.40 7.67 13.36
N GLU A 89 4.46 8.39 13.75
CA GLU A 89 5.35 9.08 12.81
C GLU A 89 6.03 8.10 11.85
N SER A 90 6.67 7.06 12.36
CA SER A 90 7.38 6.09 11.51
C SER A 90 6.46 5.39 10.53
N GLY A 91 5.23 5.07 10.95
CA GLY A 91 4.23 4.46 10.10
C GLY A 91 3.81 5.36 8.94
N TYR A 92 3.47 6.63 9.21
CA TYR A 92 3.09 7.58 8.18
C TYR A 92 4.25 7.94 7.26
N ARG A 93 5.43 8.19 7.81
CA ARG A 93 6.64 8.46 7.04
C ARG A 93 6.94 7.35 6.05
N ALA A 94 6.91 6.09 6.49
CA ALA A 94 7.14 4.94 5.62
C ALA A 94 6.08 4.81 4.51
N PHE A 95 4.82 5.08 4.83
CA PHE A 95 3.74 5.04 3.85
C PHE A 95 3.83 6.18 2.83
N PHE A 96 4.08 7.40 3.26
CA PHE A 96 4.21 8.55 2.37
C PHE A 96 5.48 8.48 1.51
N ALA A 97 6.59 7.98 2.06
CA ALA A 97 7.79 7.69 1.27
C ALA A 97 7.51 6.65 0.18
N PHE A 98 6.78 5.57 0.49
CA PHE A 98 6.35 4.58 -0.50
C PHE A 98 5.55 5.20 -1.66
N ILE A 99 4.64 6.14 -1.37
CA ILE A 99 3.85 6.83 -2.39
C ILE A 99 4.73 7.67 -3.31
N VAL A 100 5.70 8.39 -2.75
CA VAL A 100 6.58 9.30 -3.51
C VAL A 100 7.63 8.54 -4.31
N GLU A 101 8.13 7.43 -3.78
CA GLU A 101 9.11 6.58 -4.47
C GLU A 101 8.53 5.81 -5.66
N ASP A 102 7.27 5.40 -5.59
CA ASP A 102 6.59 4.68 -6.67
C ASP A 102 5.16 5.21 -6.90
N PRO A 103 5.03 6.42 -7.48
CA PRO A 103 3.73 7.04 -7.72
C PRO A 103 2.81 6.19 -8.60
N ALA A 104 3.38 5.39 -9.51
CA ALA A 104 2.61 4.53 -10.41
C ALA A 104 1.85 3.43 -9.65
N ARG A 105 2.46 2.85 -8.61
CA ARG A 105 1.79 1.86 -7.75
C ARG A 105 0.64 2.47 -6.95
N PHE A 106 0.87 3.66 -6.41
CA PHE A 106 -0.18 4.35 -5.68
C PHE A 106 -1.34 4.76 -6.59
N ALA A 107 -1.03 5.31 -7.78
CA ALA A 107 -2.03 5.65 -8.80
C ALA A 107 -2.82 4.41 -9.25
N PHE A 108 -2.15 3.27 -9.47
CA PHE A 108 -2.78 2.00 -9.79
C PHE A 108 -3.79 1.56 -8.72
N MET A 109 -3.40 1.55 -7.45
CA MET A 109 -4.30 1.17 -6.35
C MET A 109 -5.48 2.13 -6.23
N ARG A 110 -5.23 3.44 -6.31
CA ARG A 110 -6.26 4.48 -6.19
C ARG A 110 -7.26 4.43 -7.34
N SER A 111 -6.79 4.32 -8.58
CA SER A 111 -7.65 4.32 -9.77
C SER A 111 -8.50 3.05 -9.90
N ASN A 112 -8.13 1.99 -9.21
CA ASN A 112 -8.81 0.70 -9.30
C ASN A 112 -9.47 0.27 -7.98
N LEU A 113 -9.62 1.18 -7.00
CA LEU A 113 -10.07 0.86 -5.65
C LEU A 113 -11.44 0.15 -5.61
N GLU A 114 -12.41 0.62 -6.38
CA GLU A 114 -13.73 -0.02 -6.48
C GLU A 114 -13.63 -1.42 -7.08
N THR A 115 -12.89 -1.57 -8.18
CA THR A 115 -12.65 -2.87 -8.80
C THR A 115 -11.95 -3.84 -7.85
N ILE A 116 -11.00 -3.34 -7.04
CA ILE A 116 -10.30 -4.14 -6.03
C ILE A 116 -11.30 -4.63 -4.97
N ARG A 117 -12.16 -3.76 -4.48
CA ARG A 117 -13.22 -4.12 -3.50
C ARG A 117 -14.19 -5.15 -4.06
N ASP A 118 -14.69 -4.91 -5.28
CA ASP A 118 -15.69 -5.78 -5.91
C ASP A 118 -15.15 -7.18 -6.22
N ARG A 119 -13.87 -7.28 -6.63
CA ARG A 119 -13.29 -8.54 -7.11
C ARG A 119 -12.57 -9.35 -6.05
N PHE A 120 -11.96 -8.68 -5.09
CA PHE A 120 -11.16 -9.34 -4.05
C PHE A 120 -11.82 -9.24 -2.67
N GLY A 121 -13.03 -8.65 -2.63
CA GLY A 121 -13.75 -8.43 -1.39
C GLY A 121 -12.98 -7.53 -0.44
N ASP A 122 -13.37 -7.58 0.80
CA ASP A 122 -12.71 -6.79 1.84
C ASP A 122 -11.31 -7.32 2.24
N ALA A 123 -10.71 -8.27 1.52
CA ALA A 123 -9.48 -8.94 1.96
C ALA A 123 -8.20 -8.11 1.79
N VAL A 124 -8.13 -7.17 0.83
CA VAL A 124 -6.87 -6.46 0.52
C VAL A 124 -6.72 -5.18 1.34
N LEU A 125 -7.77 -4.38 1.48
CA LEU A 125 -7.75 -3.16 2.30
C LEU A 125 -7.82 -3.47 3.79
N PRO A 126 -8.68 -4.40 4.26
CA PRO A 126 -8.71 -4.85 5.64
C PRO A 126 -7.41 -5.47 6.13
N ALA A 127 -6.67 -6.21 5.29
CA ALA A 127 -5.39 -6.77 5.73
C ALA A 127 -4.43 -5.72 6.31
N GLY A 128 -4.37 -4.52 5.70
CA GLY A 128 -3.58 -3.42 6.24
C GLY A 128 -4.15 -2.85 7.55
N THR A 129 -5.46 -2.79 7.67
CA THR A 129 -6.15 -2.31 8.88
C THR A 129 -6.05 -3.34 10.01
N GLU A 130 -6.19 -4.63 9.70
CA GLU A 130 -6.03 -5.72 10.68
C GLU A 130 -4.61 -5.81 11.21
N GLU A 131 -3.60 -5.76 10.32
CA GLU A 131 -2.19 -5.72 10.74
C GLU A 131 -1.88 -4.49 11.59
N LEU A 132 -2.44 -3.32 11.26
CA LEU A 132 -2.30 -2.13 12.10
C LEU A 132 -2.99 -2.31 13.45
N ALA A 133 -4.15 -2.92 13.49
CA ALA A 133 -4.86 -3.21 14.73
C ALA A 133 -4.06 -4.18 15.63
N GLU A 134 -3.40 -5.18 15.04
CA GLU A 134 -2.46 -6.06 15.77
C GLU A 134 -1.27 -5.28 16.33
N ASP A 135 -0.64 -4.41 15.50
CA ASP A 135 0.49 -3.59 15.92
C ASP A 135 0.09 -2.62 17.05
N LEU A 136 -1.11 -2.02 16.99
CA LEU A 136 -1.66 -1.16 18.06
C LEU A 136 -1.88 -1.94 19.35
N ARG A 137 -2.49 -3.13 19.29
CA ARG A 137 -2.66 -3.99 20.47
C ARG A 137 -1.34 -4.36 21.11
N ALA A 138 -0.33 -4.68 20.29
CA ALA A 138 1.01 -4.99 20.77
C ALA A 138 1.68 -3.78 21.44
N ALA A 139 1.56 -2.58 20.87
CA ALA A 139 2.10 -1.35 21.46
C ALA A 139 1.41 -0.97 22.78
N ILE A 140 0.09 -1.17 22.89
CA ILE A 140 -0.67 -0.98 24.14
C ILE A 140 -0.19 -1.99 25.18
N ALA A 141 -0.08 -3.26 24.84
CA ALA A 141 0.37 -4.32 25.75
C ALA A 141 1.82 -4.09 26.26
N ALA A 142 2.68 -3.48 25.42
CA ALA A 142 4.04 -3.11 25.79
C ALA A 142 4.13 -1.80 26.61
N GLY A 143 3.01 -1.09 26.82
CA GLY A 143 2.99 0.19 27.52
C GLY A 143 3.51 1.39 26.71
N HIS A 144 3.73 1.21 25.42
CA HIS A 144 4.18 2.27 24.50
C HIS A 144 3.04 3.18 24.04
N LEU A 145 1.81 2.70 24.14
CA LEU A 145 0.59 3.40 23.74
C LEU A 145 -0.44 3.31 24.85
N ALA A 146 -1.16 4.39 25.13
CA ALA A 146 -2.32 4.36 26.03
C ALA A 146 -3.47 3.51 25.43
N PRO A 147 -4.32 2.89 26.25
CA PRO A 147 -5.49 2.16 25.76
C PRO A 147 -6.39 3.05 24.91
N VAL A 148 -6.78 2.56 23.74
CA VAL A 148 -7.71 3.22 22.81
C VAL A 148 -8.64 2.18 22.19
N ASP A 149 -9.73 2.63 21.56
CA ASP A 149 -10.49 1.78 20.66
C ASP A 149 -9.64 1.47 19.43
N VAL A 150 -9.07 0.25 19.40
CA VAL A 150 -8.10 -0.17 18.39
C VAL A 150 -8.74 -0.23 17.01
N GLU A 151 -10.01 -0.61 16.92
CA GLU A 151 -10.72 -0.73 15.65
C GLU A 151 -10.93 0.66 15.02
N TYR A 152 -11.51 1.59 15.75
CA TYR A 152 -11.67 2.97 15.28
C TYR A 152 -10.33 3.64 14.98
N CYS A 153 -9.33 3.44 15.83
CA CYS A 153 -8.01 4.02 15.64
C CYS A 153 -7.35 3.50 14.36
N ALA A 154 -7.36 2.19 14.12
CA ALA A 154 -6.76 1.59 12.92
C ALA A 154 -7.44 2.08 11.64
N HIS A 155 -8.78 2.08 11.61
CA HIS A 155 -9.54 2.56 10.45
C HIS A 155 -9.30 4.05 10.19
N ALA A 156 -9.30 4.88 11.22
CA ALA A 156 -9.02 6.30 11.09
C ALA A 156 -7.60 6.57 10.58
N MET A 157 -6.59 5.86 11.11
CA MET A 157 -5.21 6.00 10.66
C MET A 157 -5.03 5.62 9.19
N VAL A 158 -5.63 4.52 8.75
CA VAL A 158 -5.59 4.10 7.35
C VAL A 158 -6.29 5.11 6.45
N ALA A 159 -7.49 5.57 6.82
CA ALA A 159 -8.25 6.55 6.04
C ALA A 159 -7.50 7.88 5.88
N VAL A 160 -6.93 8.41 6.97
CA VAL A 160 -6.12 9.64 6.95
C VAL A 160 -4.86 9.43 6.07
N GLY A 161 -4.19 8.29 6.21
CA GLY A 161 -3.01 7.97 5.39
C GLY A 161 -3.32 7.96 3.90
N LEU A 162 -4.42 7.33 3.50
CA LEU A 162 -4.84 7.26 2.09
C LEU A 162 -5.21 8.64 1.54
N GLU A 163 -5.97 9.44 2.28
CA GLU A 163 -6.38 10.77 1.81
C GLU A 163 -5.21 11.76 1.75
N LEU A 164 -4.38 11.82 2.79
CA LEU A 164 -3.19 12.66 2.78
C LEU A 164 -2.18 12.20 1.73
N GLY A 165 -2.03 10.88 1.54
CA GLY A 165 -1.21 10.31 0.49
C GLY A 165 -1.66 10.72 -0.91
N ALA A 166 -2.98 10.80 -1.15
CA ALA A 166 -3.54 11.30 -2.40
C ALA A 166 -3.17 12.77 -2.63
N ARG A 167 -3.29 13.61 -1.59
CA ARG A 167 -2.91 15.03 -1.66
C ARG A 167 -1.40 15.23 -1.82
N LEU A 168 -0.61 14.38 -1.16
CA LEU A 168 0.84 14.39 -1.29
C LEU A 168 1.28 14.09 -2.73
N ALA A 169 0.67 13.11 -3.37
CA ALA A 169 0.97 12.74 -4.76
C ALA A 169 0.63 13.85 -5.78
N GLU A 170 -0.25 14.78 -5.44
CA GLU A 170 -0.65 15.92 -6.28
C GLU A 170 0.28 17.14 -6.12
N ARG A 171 1.14 17.17 -5.07
CA ARG A 171 2.05 18.29 -4.80
C ARG A 171 3.35 18.19 -5.60
N THR A 172 3.89 19.34 -5.97
CA THR A 172 5.19 19.46 -6.65
C THR A 172 6.02 20.59 -6.03
N PRO A 173 7.10 20.29 -5.31
CA PRO A 173 7.54 18.95 -4.89
C PRO A 173 6.62 18.34 -3.82
N PRO A 174 6.62 16.99 -3.68
CA PRO A 174 5.88 16.32 -2.63
C PRO A 174 6.52 16.63 -1.26
N ASP A 175 5.67 16.96 -0.28
CA ASP A 175 6.09 17.33 1.08
C ASP A 175 5.80 16.17 2.05
N VAL A 176 6.68 15.18 2.07
CA VAL A 176 6.56 13.99 2.94
C VAL A 176 6.65 14.38 4.41
N ASP A 177 7.56 15.32 4.75
CA ASP A 177 7.77 15.72 6.14
C ASP A 177 6.54 16.44 6.70
N GLY A 178 6.01 17.43 6.00
CA GLY A 178 4.81 18.15 6.43
C GLY A 178 3.57 17.26 6.52
N ALA A 179 3.38 16.33 5.57
CA ALA A 179 2.28 15.36 5.63
C ALA A 179 2.41 14.42 6.85
N THR A 180 3.64 13.99 7.16
CA THR A 180 3.93 13.13 8.31
C THR A 180 3.69 13.87 9.63
N GLU A 181 4.23 15.08 9.76
CA GLU A 181 4.05 15.93 10.96
C GLU A 181 2.57 16.21 11.23
N PHE A 182 1.81 16.57 10.19
CA PHE A 182 0.38 16.82 10.31
C PHE A 182 -0.39 15.59 10.79
N ALA A 183 -0.16 14.42 10.15
CA ALA A 183 -0.83 13.19 10.52
C ALA A 183 -0.46 12.75 11.94
N THR A 184 0.81 12.86 12.32
CA THR A 184 1.30 12.53 13.65
C THR A 184 0.65 13.40 14.70
N GLY A 185 0.65 14.72 14.52
CA GLY A 185 0.03 15.66 15.45
C GLY A 185 -1.47 15.44 15.65
N LEU A 186 -2.19 15.08 14.57
CA LEU A 186 -3.62 14.76 14.63
C LEU A 186 -3.89 13.57 15.57
N PHE A 187 -3.12 12.49 15.45
CA PHE A 187 -3.36 11.28 16.27
C PHE A 187 -2.78 11.42 17.68
N LEU A 188 -1.67 12.08 17.89
CA LEU A 188 -1.15 12.35 19.23
C LEU A 188 -2.12 13.16 20.06
N GLY A 189 -2.69 14.23 19.50
CA GLY A 189 -3.70 15.05 20.18
C GLY A 189 -4.97 14.28 20.53
N ALA A 190 -5.36 13.26 19.74
CA ALA A 190 -6.47 12.37 20.05
C ALA A 190 -6.13 11.38 21.17
N LEU A 191 -4.92 10.80 21.13
CA LEU A 191 -4.43 9.83 22.12
C LEU A 191 -4.26 10.45 23.51
N GLU A 192 -3.72 11.67 23.60
CA GLU A 192 -3.58 12.43 24.85
C GLU A 192 -4.94 12.70 25.53
N ARG A 193 -5.93 13.13 24.75
CA ARG A 193 -7.28 13.38 25.29
C ARG A 193 -7.94 12.10 25.81
N HIS A 194 -7.76 10.97 25.15
CA HIS A 194 -8.30 9.70 25.60
C HIS A 194 -7.65 9.23 26.91
N ALA A 195 -6.34 9.40 27.05
CA ALA A 195 -5.61 9.04 28.27
C ALA A 195 -6.09 9.84 29.51
N LEU A 196 -6.59 11.07 29.30
CA LEU A 196 -7.14 11.90 30.37
C LEU A 196 -8.57 11.51 30.78
N THR A 197 -9.32 10.84 29.89
CA THR A 197 -10.73 10.48 30.13
C THR A 197 -10.87 9.11 30.83
N VAL A 198 -9.83 8.29 30.83
CA VAL A 198 -9.80 6.93 31.45
C VAL A 198 -9.25 6.94 32.89
N ARG A 199 -8.90 8.11 33.42
CA ARG A 199 -8.54 8.30 34.84
C ARG A 199 -9.74 8.75 35.63
#